data_a93c544ab5031df0e301101a84670cd1
#
_entry.id   a93c544ab5031df0e301101a84670cd1
#
_cell.length_a   1.000
_cell.length_b   1.000
_cell.length_c   1.000
_cell.angle_alpha   90.00
_cell.angle_beta   90.00
_cell.angle_gamma   90.00
#
_symmetry.space_group_name_H-M   'P 1'
#
loop_
_entity.id
_entity.type
_entity.pdbx_description
1 polymer ?
#
loop_
_entity_poly.entity_id
_entity_poly.type
_entity_poly.pdbx_seq_one_letter_code
_entity_poly.pdbx_strand_id
1 'polypeptide(L)'
;MLSRMLRSSFAIASFFLAIAQTTNAQDWSQWRGPQRNGVVPASYAPKAWPESLKRIWRVETGEGYASPLVVGGKVFVHSRQDPEEIVMALDYATGKTLWQQKYQAPFTKNQYAVKMAKGPNATPLVVGNRLFTMGVTGVVNAWDTATGKLLWTKDFSKTVDTSKLFCGTAASPLLVNGLVVIQVGSDVHGGQIMALDPATGNSRWEWKGTGPGYASPVIIDVAGEQQIVAMTEGSIVGLSSKGVELWTAPFPDEWHENIVTPIWTGSLLVVSGPRQGTHAYSLTQAAGKWQATEVWKNAEVAMYMSSPVFGDGLIYGHSEKRKGQFVALDAKTGVIHWITEGREGEHASVMLTPGNLVYLTNNADLIVVRRGTEKYEVAKRYDVAESATWASPVFLGTDLLIRDASGLIRLTAGS
;
A
#
# COMPACT_ATOMS: atom_id res chain seq x y z
N MET A 1 42.42 -70.44 38.26
CA MET A 1 42.41 -68.97 38.41
C MET A 1 41.58 -68.34 37.31
N LEU A 2 40.30 -68.01 37.62
CA LEU A 2 39.35 -67.49 36.67
C LEU A 2 39.42 -65.96 36.71
N SER A 3 39.73 -65.32 35.56
CA SER A 3 39.64 -63.87 35.36
C SER A 3 38.24 -63.51 34.87
N ARG A 4 37.54 -62.73 35.68
CA ARG A 4 36.19 -62.15 35.29
C ARG A 4 36.47 -60.84 34.52
N MET A 5 36.06 -60.81 33.22
CA MET A 5 35.95 -59.56 32.44
C MET A 5 34.62 -58.87 32.75
N LEU A 6 34.71 -57.69 33.34
CA LEU A 6 33.56 -56.75 33.40
C LEU A 6 33.34 -56.12 32.02
N ARG A 7 32.16 -56.29 31.46
CA ARG A 7 31.67 -55.54 30.30
C ARG A 7 30.91 -54.31 30.78
N SER A 8 31.45 -53.13 30.57
CA SER A 8 30.77 -51.85 30.78
C SER A 8 29.97 -51.52 29.55
N SER A 9 28.65 -51.50 29.69
CA SER A 9 27.72 -51.03 28.63
C SER A 9 27.59 -49.52 28.74
N PHE A 10 28.11 -48.81 27.77
CA PHE A 10 27.83 -47.37 27.59
C PHE A 10 26.50 -47.21 26.86
N ALA A 11 25.49 -46.65 27.54
CA ALA A 11 24.25 -46.22 26.94
C ALA A 11 24.45 -44.82 26.35
N ILE A 12 24.43 -44.71 25.01
CA ILE A 12 24.45 -43.42 24.29
C ILE A 12 23.01 -42.91 24.28
N ALA A 13 22.73 -41.89 25.10
CA ALA A 13 21.47 -41.17 25.04
C ALA A 13 21.48 -40.17 23.85
N SER A 14 20.78 -40.53 22.78
CA SER A 14 20.61 -39.66 21.63
C SER A 14 19.62 -38.55 21.99
N PHE A 15 20.09 -37.33 22.21
CA PHE A 15 19.29 -36.14 22.33
C PHE A 15 18.81 -35.73 20.93
N PHE A 16 17.56 -36.00 20.63
CA PHE A 16 16.89 -35.41 19.47
C PHE A 16 16.64 -33.92 19.75
N LEU A 17 17.49 -33.06 19.21
CA LEU A 17 17.20 -31.63 19.13
C LEU A 17 16.09 -31.45 18.12
N ALA A 18 14.86 -31.21 18.59
CA ALA A 18 13.77 -30.76 17.75
C ALA A 18 14.11 -29.35 17.24
N ILE A 19 14.63 -29.27 16.02
CA ILE A 19 14.75 -28.01 15.30
C ILE A 19 13.31 -27.54 15.04
N ALA A 20 12.82 -26.62 15.87
CA ALA A 20 11.61 -25.87 15.56
C ALA A 20 11.88 -25.18 14.21
N GLN A 21 11.26 -25.69 13.15
CA GLN A 21 11.19 -24.96 11.89
C GLN A 21 10.42 -23.69 12.19
N THR A 22 11.15 -22.57 12.32
CA THR A 22 10.54 -21.25 12.25
C THR A 22 9.92 -21.16 10.85
N THR A 23 8.62 -21.38 10.76
CA THR A 23 7.86 -20.97 9.59
C THR A 23 8.18 -19.49 9.41
N ASN A 24 8.85 -19.14 8.31
CA ASN A 24 9.08 -17.75 7.96
C ASN A 24 7.72 -17.05 8.06
N ALA A 25 7.56 -16.19 9.05
CA ALA A 25 6.36 -15.42 9.22
C ALA A 25 6.18 -14.62 7.91
N GLN A 26 5.01 -14.77 7.32
CA GLN A 26 4.67 -14.03 6.12
C GLN A 26 4.57 -12.55 6.52
N ASP A 27 5.53 -11.73 6.08
CA ASP A 27 5.57 -10.32 6.42
C ASP A 27 4.88 -9.47 5.34
N TRP A 28 4.00 -8.57 5.79
CA TRP A 28 3.35 -7.55 4.95
C TRP A 28 3.84 -6.19 5.43
N SER A 29 5.03 -5.79 4.99
CA SER A 29 5.82 -4.70 5.57
C SER A 29 5.56 -3.32 4.98
N GLN A 30 4.72 -3.23 3.93
CA GLN A 30 4.44 -1.96 3.24
C GLN A 30 3.07 -1.97 2.54
N TRP A 31 2.67 -0.81 2.05
CA TRP A 31 1.42 -0.61 1.32
C TRP A 31 1.29 -1.52 0.10
N ARG A 32 0.12 -2.18 -0.05
CA ARG A 32 -0.24 -3.09 -1.14
C ARG A 32 0.67 -4.32 -1.29
N GLY A 33 1.28 -4.76 -0.20
CA GLY A 33 2.02 -6.03 -0.13
C GLY A 33 3.51 -5.94 -0.40
N PRO A 34 4.18 -7.10 -0.36
CA PRO A 34 5.64 -7.17 -0.43
C PRO A 34 6.26 -6.46 -1.63
N GLN A 35 5.56 -6.47 -2.77
CA GLN A 35 6.01 -5.82 -4.01
C GLN A 35 5.31 -4.48 -4.28
N ARG A 36 4.48 -3.99 -3.38
CA ARG A 36 3.79 -2.70 -3.47
C ARG A 36 2.88 -2.53 -4.70
N ASN A 37 2.52 -3.59 -5.38
CA ASN A 37 1.77 -3.58 -6.64
C ASN A 37 0.35 -4.16 -6.54
N GLY A 38 -0.08 -4.57 -5.32
CA GLY A 38 -1.39 -5.20 -5.12
C GLY A 38 -1.46 -6.66 -5.56
N VAL A 39 -0.34 -7.25 -5.98
CA VAL A 39 -0.27 -8.68 -6.31
C VAL A 39 0.09 -9.46 -5.05
N VAL A 40 -0.78 -10.37 -4.66
CA VAL A 40 -0.64 -11.22 -3.48
C VAL A 40 0.12 -12.49 -3.88
N PRO A 41 1.29 -12.77 -3.29
CA PRO A 41 2.02 -14.01 -3.57
C PRO A 41 1.19 -15.25 -3.21
N ALA A 42 1.43 -16.37 -3.89
CA ALA A 42 0.65 -17.60 -3.70
C ALA A 42 0.66 -18.11 -2.24
N SER A 43 1.76 -17.96 -1.54
CA SER A 43 1.86 -18.33 -0.12
C SER A 43 1.05 -17.43 0.82
N TYR A 44 0.65 -16.23 0.37
CA TYR A 44 -0.11 -15.24 1.14
C TYR A 44 -1.61 -15.25 0.84
N ALA A 45 -2.04 -15.95 -0.22
CA ALA A 45 -3.43 -15.99 -0.63
C ALA A 45 -4.17 -17.23 -0.07
N PRO A 46 -5.46 -17.09 0.26
CA PRO A 46 -6.30 -18.27 0.54
C PRO A 46 -6.31 -19.22 -0.65
N LYS A 47 -6.15 -20.51 -0.40
CA LYS A 47 -6.24 -21.56 -1.44
C LYS A 47 -7.67 -21.79 -1.93
N ALA A 48 -8.63 -21.53 -1.07
CA ALA A 48 -10.06 -21.63 -1.35
C ALA A 48 -10.82 -20.54 -0.59
N TRP A 49 -11.96 -20.15 -1.12
CA TRP A 49 -12.88 -19.19 -0.51
C TRP A 49 -14.09 -19.91 0.05
N PRO A 50 -14.27 -19.97 1.38
CA PRO A 50 -15.38 -20.69 2.03
C PRO A 50 -16.73 -20.00 1.81
N GLU A 51 -17.82 -20.57 2.33
CA GLU A 51 -19.13 -19.91 2.30
C GLU A 51 -19.18 -18.67 3.22
N SER A 52 -18.42 -18.66 4.32
CA SER A 52 -18.31 -17.53 5.24
C SER A 52 -16.89 -17.39 5.77
N LEU A 53 -16.48 -16.14 6.02
CA LEU A 53 -15.24 -15.84 6.73
C LEU A 53 -15.50 -15.82 8.23
N LYS A 54 -14.57 -16.36 9.03
CA LYS A 54 -14.68 -16.36 10.48
C LYS A 54 -13.88 -15.19 11.07
N ARG A 55 -14.52 -14.35 11.90
CA ARG A 55 -13.83 -13.31 12.65
C ARG A 55 -13.04 -13.91 13.82
N ILE A 56 -11.73 -13.67 13.85
CA ILE A 56 -10.84 -14.11 14.93
C ILE A 56 -10.83 -13.08 16.03
N TRP A 57 -10.61 -11.81 15.69
CA TRP A 57 -10.67 -10.69 16.62
C TRP A 57 -11.02 -9.38 15.90
N ARG A 58 -11.48 -8.39 16.67
CA ARG A 58 -11.64 -6.99 16.29
C ARG A 58 -11.08 -6.10 17.39
N VAL A 59 -10.36 -5.05 17.02
CA VAL A 59 -9.74 -4.08 17.93
C VAL A 59 -10.05 -2.68 17.47
N GLU A 60 -10.49 -1.82 18.39
CA GLU A 60 -10.65 -0.39 18.13
C GLU A 60 -9.28 0.26 17.99
N THR A 61 -9.07 0.98 16.89
CA THR A 61 -7.78 1.58 16.55
C THR A 61 -7.86 3.09 16.34
N GLY A 62 -9.05 3.64 16.17
CA GLY A 62 -9.27 5.02 15.74
C GLY A 62 -9.39 5.14 14.22
N GLU A 63 -9.73 6.36 13.76
CA GLU A 63 -9.98 6.63 12.35
C GLU A 63 -8.71 6.69 11.49
N GLY A 64 -8.88 6.63 10.15
CA GLY A 64 -7.83 6.78 9.14
C GLY A 64 -7.86 5.71 8.06
N TYR A 65 -7.15 5.95 6.96
CA TYR A 65 -7.15 5.11 5.76
C TYR A 65 -5.83 4.37 5.53
N ALA A 66 -4.84 4.55 6.42
CA ALA A 66 -3.60 3.79 6.40
C ALA A 66 -3.89 2.29 6.56
N SER A 67 -3.35 1.45 5.67
CA SER A 67 -3.47 0.01 5.79
C SER A 67 -2.64 -0.51 6.97
N PRO A 68 -3.06 -1.59 7.65
CA PRO A 68 -2.23 -2.23 8.64
C PRO A 68 -1.03 -2.91 7.99
N LEU A 69 0.04 -3.12 8.76
CA LEU A 69 1.19 -3.94 8.38
C LEU A 69 1.30 -5.14 9.31
N VAL A 70 1.88 -6.23 8.82
CA VAL A 70 2.18 -7.38 9.67
C VAL A 70 3.64 -7.79 9.46
N VAL A 71 4.43 -7.76 10.54
CA VAL A 71 5.85 -8.13 10.49
C VAL A 71 6.23 -8.83 11.80
N GLY A 72 6.83 -9.99 11.70
CA GLY A 72 7.33 -10.73 12.86
C GLY A 72 6.25 -11.05 13.90
N GLY A 73 5.03 -11.38 13.48
CA GLY A 73 3.91 -11.68 14.36
C GLY A 73 3.29 -10.47 15.07
N LYS A 74 3.64 -9.26 14.66
CA LYS A 74 3.04 -8.00 15.14
C LYS A 74 2.26 -7.32 14.03
N VAL A 75 1.15 -6.68 14.41
CA VAL A 75 0.35 -5.83 13.53
C VAL A 75 0.63 -4.38 13.89
N PHE A 76 1.10 -3.58 12.93
CA PHE A 76 1.32 -2.15 13.11
C PHE A 76 0.18 -1.36 12.50
N VAL A 77 -0.34 -0.42 13.26
CA VAL A 77 -1.46 0.44 12.87
C VAL A 77 -1.08 1.90 13.09
N HIS A 78 -1.36 2.74 12.10
CA HIS A 78 -1.28 4.19 12.20
C HIS A 78 -2.69 4.75 12.06
N SER A 79 -3.15 5.47 13.06
CA SER A 79 -4.55 5.92 13.21
C SER A 79 -4.62 7.29 13.87
N ARG A 80 -5.86 7.76 14.10
CA ARG A 80 -6.11 9.04 14.72
C ARG A 80 -7.19 8.93 15.80
N GLN A 81 -6.98 9.63 16.90
CA GLN A 81 -7.97 9.99 17.91
C GLN A 81 -7.79 11.48 18.21
N ASP A 82 -8.53 12.29 17.49
CA ASP A 82 -8.36 13.74 17.43
C ASP A 82 -8.13 14.41 18.80
N PRO A 83 -7.12 15.28 18.96
CA PRO A 83 -6.26 15.87 17.92
C PRO A 83 -4.93 15.12 17.68
N GLU A 84 -4.78 13.90 18.18
CA GLU A 84 -3.54 13.11 18.13
C GLU A 84 -3.57 12.05 17.05
N GLU A 85 -2.42 11.79 16.43
CA GLU A 85 -2.19 10.56 15.67
C GLU A 85 -1.58 9.50 16.57
N ILE A 86 -1.99 8.26 16.35
CA ILE A 86 -1.68 7.10 17.19
C ILE A 86 -0.95 6.06 16.36
N VAL A 87 0.15 5.55 16.89
CA VAL A 87 0.88 4.42 16.35
C VAL A 87 0.85 3.29 17.35
N MET A 88 0.42 2.11 16.94
CA MET A 88 0.34 0.95 17.83
C MET A 88 0.88 -0.32 17.19
N ALA A 89 1.36 -1.21 18.04
CA ALA A 89 1.61 -2.60 17.69
C ALA A 89 0.65 -3.51 18.46
N LEU A 90 0.06 -4.44 17.74
CA LEU A 90 -0.81 -5.48 18.30
C LEU A 90 -0.13 -6.83 18.12
N ASP A 91 -0.41 -7.75 19.00
CA ASP A 91 -0.09 -9.16 18.82
C ASP A 91 -0.99 -9.74 17.71
N TYR A 92 -0.39 -10.31 16.69
CA TYR A 92 -1.15 -10.83 15.53
C TYR A 92 -2.14 -11.93 15.90
N ALA A 93 -1.74 -12.83 16.82
CA ALA A 93 -2.59 -13.97 17.17
C ALA A 93 -3.84 -13.55 17.94
N THR A 94 -3.67 -12.62 18.87
CA THR A 94 -4.70 -12.27 19.88
C THR A 94 -5.35 -10.91 19.70
N GLY A 95 -4.77 -10.00 18.90
CA GLY A 95 -5.20 -8.60 18.78
C GLY A 95 -4.84 -7.73 20.00
N LYS A 96 -4.16 -8.27 21.01
CA LYS A 96 -3.78 -7.49 22.20
C LYS A 96 -2.76 -6.41 21.87
N THR A 97 -2.95 -5.21 22.41
CA THR A 97 -1.97 -4.12 22.27
C THR A 97 -0.67 -4.48 22.99
N LEU A 98 0.43 -4.48 22.26
CA LEU A 98 1.79 -4.67 22.77
C LEU A 98 2.39 -3.36 23.22
N TRP A 99 2.21 -2.30 22.41
CA TRP A 99 2.57 -0.93 22.74
C TRP A 99 1.73 0.06 21.92
N GLN A 100 1.62 1.27 22.44
CA GLN A 100 0.95 2.39 21.79
C GLN A 100 1.72 3.67 22.06
N GLN A 101 1.86 4.50 21.03
CA GLN A 101 2.43 5.84 21.09
C GLN A 101 1.48 6.82 20.43
N LYS A 102 1.60 8.10 20.79
CA LYS A 102 0.79 9.16 20.23
C LYS A 102 1.58 10.46 20.13
N TYR A 103 1.19 11.31 19.23
CA TYR A 103 1.78 12.63 19.04
C TYR A 103 0.74 13.62 18.55
N GLN A 104 0.97 14.90 18.88
CA GLN A 104 0.09 15.98 18.46
C GLN A 104 0.16 16.17 16.95
N ALA A 105 -1.00 16.17 16.31
CA ALA A 105 -1.14 16.36 14.87
C ALA A 105 -2.43 17.14 14.57
N PRO A 106 -2.57 18.38 15.06
CA PRO A 106 -3.78 19.17 14.85
C PRO A 106 -4.01 19.37 13.35
N PHE A 107 -5.17 18.94 12.87
CA PHE A 107 -5.51 18.96 11.46
C PHE A 107 -6.95 19.43 11.26
N THR A 108 -7.12 20.49 10.48
CA THR A 108 -8.43 20.98 10.06
C THR A 108 -8.66 20.55 8.61
N LYS A 109 -9.69 19.76 8.39
CA LYS A 109 -10.05 19.33 7.04
C LYS A 109 -10.51 20.51 6.20
N ASN A 110 -10.16 20.45 4.92
CA ASN A 110 -10.76 21.30 3.91
C ASN A 110 -12.27 21.04 3.83
N GLN A 111 -13.06 22.07 3.55
CA GLN A 111 -14.54 21.98 3.46
C GLN A 111 -15.02 20.93 2.43
N TYR A 112 -14.22 20.64 1.38
CA TYR A 112 -14.56 19.65 0.37
C TYR A 112 -14.23 18.21 0.80
N ALA A 113 -13.44 18.03 1.85
CA ALA A 113 -13.05 16.72 2.39
C ALA A 113 -13.74 16.35 3.70
N VAL A 114 -14.81 17.08 4.11
CA VAL A 114 -15.47 16.87 5.42
C VAL A 114 -16.03 15.47 5.63
N LYS A 115 -16.40 14.77 4.55
CA LYS A 115 -16.93 13.39 4.60
C LYS A 115 -15.83 12.34 4.78
N MET A 116 -14.57 12.68 4.51
CA MET A 116 -13.45 11.75 4.64
C MET A 116 -12.96 11.69 6.09
N ALA A 117 -12.30 10.61 6.50
CA ALA A 117 -11.59 10.58 7.77
C ALA A 117 -10.48 11.64 7.82
N LYS A 118 -10.08 12.09 9.00
CA LYS A 118 -8.99 13.07 9.16
C LYS A 118 -7.59 12.48 8.93
N GLY A 119 -7.50 11.26 8.45
CA GLY A 119 -6.23 10.55 8.28
C GLY A 119 -5.80 9.82 9.57
N PRO A 120 -4.59 9.26 9.63
CA PRO A 120 -3.59 9.27 8.56
C PRO A 120 -4.00 8.44 7.33
N ASN A 121 -3.52 8.86 6.16
CA ASN A 121 -3.82 8.20 4.89
C ASN A 121 -2.63 7.36 4.40
N ALA A 122 -1.41 7.81 4.68
CA ALA A 122 -0.19 7.10 4.31
C ALA A 122 -0.05 5.80 5.10
N THR A 123 0.03 4.66 4.41
CA THR A 123 0.37 3.38 5.02
C THR A 123 1.83 3.41 5.48
N PRO A 124 2.13 2.99 6.70
CA PRO A 124 3.49 2.91 7.21
C PRO A 124 4.41 1.99 6.39
N LEU A 125 5.70 2.00 6.73
CA LEU A 125 6.71 1.11 6.17
C LEU A 125 7.52 0.50 7.32
N VAL A 126 7.75 -0.82 7.29
CA VAL A 126 8.68 -1.48 8.20
C VAL A 126 9.94 -1.89 7.46
N VAL A 127 11.11 -1.52 8.00
CA VAL A 127 12.44 -1.93 7.51
C VAL A 127 13.28 -2.39 8.69
N GLY A 128 13.57 -3.69 8.74
CA GLY A 128 14.26 -4.28 9.87
C GLY A 128 13.49 -4.07 11.19
N ASN A 129 14.13 -3.45 12.16
CA ASN A 129 13.53 -3.12 13.45
C ASN A 129 12.92 -1.70 13.53
N ARG A 130 12.68 -1.04 12.39
CA ARG A 130 12.12 0.32 12.35
C ARG A 130 10.81 0.37 11.62
N LEU A 131 9.86 1.08 12.22
CA LEU A 131 8.58 1.43 11.64
C LEU A 131 8.61 2.92 11.27
N PHE A 132 8.30 3.24 10.03
CA PHE A 132 8.22 4.63 9.54
C PHE A 132 6.76 4.99 9.32
N THR A 133 6.33 6.08 9.92
CA THR A 133 4.98 6.62 9.75
C THR A 133 5.05 8.02 9.17
N MET A 134 4.07 8.36 8.32
CA MET A 134 3.89 9.69 7.77
C MET A 134 2.48 10.17 8.13
N GLY A 135 2.40 11.19 8.97
CA GLY A 135 1.16 11.77 9.44
C GLY A 135 0.52 12.70 8.42
N VAL A 136 -0.76 12.96 8.60
CA VAL A 136 -1.56 13.82 7.70
C VAL A 136 -1.01 15.24 7.58
N THR A 137 -0.34 15.72 8.60
CA THR A 137 0.29 17.05 8.65
C THR A 137 1.71 17.08 8.09
N GLY A 138 2.24 15.95 7.59
CA GLY A 138 3.63 15.88 7.09
C GLY A 138 4.67 15.59 8.16
N VAL A 139 4.27 15.13 9.34
CA VAL A 139 5.21 14.65 10.38
C VAL A 139 5.63 13.23 10.02
N VAL A 140 6.94 13.01 9.88
CA VAL A 140 7.53 11.70 9.60
C VAL A 140 8.27 11.22 10.84
N ASN A 141 7.92 10.04 11.32
CA ASN A 141 8.51 9.45 12.52
C ASN A 141 9.11 8.08 12.20
N ALA A 142 10.20 7.75 12.89
CA ALA A 142 10.71 6.39 12.97
C ALA A 142 10.59 5.86 14.41
N TRP A 143 10.07 4.64 14.52
CA TRP A 143 9.81 3.97 15.78
C TRP A 143 10.55 2.65 15.84
N ASP A 144 11.00 2.25 17.00
CA ASP A 144 11.48 0.89 17.24
C ASP A 144 10.28 -0.08 17.24
N THR A 145 10.31 -1.12 16.41
CA THR A 145 9.18 -2.05 16.23
C THR A 145 8.91 -2.92 17.46
N ALA A 146 9.89 -3.13 18.33
CA ALA A 146 9.74 -3.96 19.52
C ALA A 146 9.11 -3.20 20.67
N THR A 147 9.49 -1.93 20.86
CA THR A 147 9.18 -1.14 22.06
C THR A 147 8.25 0.05 21.79
N GLY A 148 8.10 0.46 20.54
CA GLY A 148 7.40 1.70 20.16
C GLY A 148 8.20 2.96 20.50
N LYS A 149 9.48 2.86 20.91
CA LYS A 149 10.29 4.04 21.21
C LYS A 149 10.48 4.87 19.95
N LEU A 150 10.24 6.19 20.05
CA LEU A 150 10.56 7.15 19.01
C LEU A 150 12.10 7.22 18.84
N LEU A 151 12.57 6.97 17.63
CA LEU A 151 13.99 7.01 17.27
C LEU A 151 14.38 8.38 16.71
N TRP A 152 13.56 8.91 15.81
CA TRP A 152 13.70 10.26 15.28
C TRP A 152 12.37 10.77 14.70
N THR A 153 12.27 12.07 14.54
CA THR A 153 11.15 12.76 13.89
C THR A 153 11.65 13.81 12.89
N LYS A 154 10.88 14.01 11.83
CA LYS A 154 11.01 15.11 10.86
C LYS A 154 9.65 15.77 10.72
N ASP A 155 9.58 17.05 10.98
CA ASP A 155 8.36 17.82 10.94
C ASP A 155 8.36 18.74 9.69
N PHE A 156 7.49 18.39 8.74
CA PHE A 156 7.25 19.18 7.53
C PHE A 156 5.92 19.94 7.57
N SER A 157 5.25 20.01 8.73
CA SER A 157 3.92 20.60 8.87
C SER A 157 3.83 22.04 8.39
N LYS A 158 4.91 22.79 8.46
CA LYS A 158 4.99 24.19 7.96
C LYS A 158 5.01 24.31 6.44
N THR A 159 5.26 23.21 5.72
CA THR A 159 5.32 23.18 4.25
C THR A 159 4.12 22.48 3.62
N VAL A 160 3.25 21.86 4.42
CA VAL A 160 1.99 21.24 3.98
C VAL A 160 0.89 22.29 3.96
N ASP A 161 0.32 22.51 2.80
CA ASP A 161 -0.82 23.41 2.61
C ASP A 161 -2.11 22.62 2.37
N THR A 162 -2.97 22.58 3.36
CA THR A 162 -4.23 21.85 3.30
C THR A 162 -5.32 22.55 2.48
N SER A 163 -5.07 23.77 1.99
CA SER A 163 -5.97 24.42 1.05
C SER A 163 -5.96 23.73 -0.33
N LYS A 164 -4.85 23.07 -0.64
CA LYS A 164 -4.64 22.27 -1.87
C LYS A 164 -4.66 20.78 -1.60
N LEU A 165 -3.95 20.33 -0.58
CA LEU A 165 -4.00 18.94 -0.12
C LEU A 165 -5.19 18.75 0.83
N PHE A 166 -6.39 18.62 0.31
CA PHE A 166 -7.66 18.56 1.06
C PHE A 166 -7.66 17.55 2.21
N CYS A 167 -6.99 16.41 1.99
CA CYS A 167 -6.87 15.32 2.95
C CYS A 167 -5.49 15.28 3.62
N GLY A 168 -4.65 16.30 3.48
CA GLY A 168 -3.27 16.32 3.95
C GLY A 168 -2.36 15.34 3.19
N THR A 169 -1.20 15.01 3.77
CA THR A 169 -0.28 14.07 3.13
C THR A 169 -0.82 12.65 3.10
N ALA A 170 -0.68 11.94 1.96
CA ALA A 170 -1.22 10.60 1.77
C ALA A 170 -0.24 9.61 1.14
N ALA A 171 0.82 10.08 0.47
CA ALA A 171 1.79 9.21 -0.18
C ALA A 171 2.53 8.34 0.83
N SER A 172 2.40 7.01 0.70
CA SER A 172 3.05 6.06 1.60
C SER A 172 4.56 6.01 1.37
N PRO A 173 5.40 5.96 2.42
CA PRO A 173 6.85 5.85 2.30
C PRO A 173 7.28 4.62 1.49
N LEU A 174 8.39 4.72 0.78
CA LEU A 174 8.94 3.68 -0.10
C LEU A 174 10.39 3.38 0.27
N LEU A 175 10.78 2.10 0.29
CA LEU A 175 12.18 1.70 0.47
C LEU A 175 12.89 1.60 -0.89
N VAL A 176 13.98 2.35 -1.07
CA VAL A 176 14.83 2.32 -2.27
C VAL A 176 16.30 2.28 -1.85
N ASN A 177 17.02 1.23 -2.22
CA ASN A 177 18.46 1.08 -1.93
C ASN A 177 18.83 1.37 -0.45
N GLY A 178 17.99 0.90 0.49
CA GLY A 178 18.20 1.08 1.92
C GLY A 178 17.82 2.46 2.45
N LEU A 179 17.26 3.35 1.63
CA LEU A 179 16.76 4.68 2.02
C LEU A 179 15.24 4.71 2.02
N VAL A 180 14.66 5.51 2.92
CA VAL A 180 13.21 5.74 2.99
C VAL A 180 12.86 6.96 2.14
N VAL A 181 12.17 6.74 1.03
CA VAL A 181 11.70 7.80 0.14
C VAL A 181 10.32 8.27 0.58
N ILE A 182 10.17 9.56 0.73
CA ILE A 182 8.92 10.25 1.08
C ILE A 182 8.62 11.37 0.07
N GLN A 183 7.36 11.78 0.02
CA GLN A 183 6.89 12.91 -0.79
C GLN A 183 6.16 13.89 0.13
N VAL A 184 6.62 15.14 0.18
CA VAL A 184 6.14 16.19 1.09
C VAL A 184 6.05 17.54 0.40
N GLY A 185 5.46 18.54 1.05
CA GLY A 185 5.35 19.91 0.57
C GLY A 185 3.96 20.26 0.05
N SER A 186 3.88 21.30 -0.75
CA SER A 186 2.67 21.78 -1.43
C SER A 186 3.05 22.56 -2.69
N ASP A 187 2.07 22.94 -3.50
CA ASP A 187 2.27 23.84 -4.63
C ASP A 187 2.76 25.24 -4.19
N VAL A 188 2.30 25.73 -3.05
CA VAL A 188 2.67 27.05 -2.49
C VAL A 188 4.11 27.06 -1.98
N HIS A 189 4.55 25.99 -1.33
CA HIS A 189 5.87 25.89 -0.71
C HIS A 189 6.86 25.04 -1.52
N GLY A 190 6.43 24.52 -2.67
CA GLY A 190 7.17 23.57 -3.50
C GLY A 190 7.08 22.15 -2.97
N GLY A 191 7.00 21.19 -3.90
CA GLY A 191 7.01 19.76 -3.60
C GLY A 191 8.42 19.23 -3.49
N GLN A 192 8.61 18.23 -2.65
CA GLN A 192 9.87 17.53 -2.47
C GLN A 192 9.65 16.03 -2.46
N ILE A 193 10.53 15.32 -3.17
CA ILE A 193 10.73 13.88 -3.01
C ILE A 193 12.10 13.72 -2.36
N MET A 194 12.15 13.07 -1.22
CA MET A 194 13.36 12.99 -0.40
C MET A 194 13.67 11.54 -0.07
N ALA A 195 14.94 11.19 -0.04
CA ALA A 195 15.40 9.94 0.52
C ALA A 195 16.08 10.16 1.86
N LEU A 196 15.54 9.55 2.88
CA LEU A 196 16.01 9.67 4.25
C LEU A 196 16.83 8.44 4.66
N ASP A 197 17.90 8.67 5.38
CA ASP A 197 18.63 7.61 6.07
C ASP A 197 17.73 7.00 7.16
N PRO A 198 17.45 5.69 7.14
CA PRO A 198 16.52 5.08 8.08
C PRO A 198 16.98 5.12 9.54
N ALA A 199 18.29 5.26 9.78
CA ALA A 199 18.82 5.30 11.14
C ALA A 199 18.75 6.68 11.79
N THR A 200 18.89 7.74 10.97
CA THR A 200 19.04 9.12 11.48
C THR A 200 17.96 10.08 11.02
N GLY A 201 17.19 9.73 9.99
CA GLY A 201 16.24 10.61 9.33
C GLY A 201 16.91 11.71 8.50
N ASN A 202 18.24 11.73 8.36
CA ASN A 202 18.91 12.74 7.56
C ASN A 202 18.67 12.51 6.07
N SER A 203 18.42 13.59 5.33
CA SER A 203 18.29 13.55 3.89
C SER A 203 19.61 13.13 3.24
N ARG A 204 19.55 12.19 2.32
CA ARG A 204 20.65 11.74 1.47
C ARG A 204 20.61 12.37 0.10
N TRP A 205 19.41 12.61 -0.40
CA TRP A 205 19.16 13.38 -1.61
C TRP A 205 17.73 13.96 -1.57
N GLU A 206 17.53 15.01 -2.34
CA GLU A 206 16.25 15.70 -2.50
C GLU A 206 16.05 16.06 -3.97
N TRP A 207 14.86 15.79 -4.47
CA TRP A 207 14.34 16.37 -5.69
C TRP A 207 13.30 17.41 -5.34
N LYS A 208 13.30 18.54 -6.04
CA LYS A 208 12.36 19.65 -5.84
C LYS A 208 11.60 19.92 -7.12
N GLY A 209 10.29 20.08 -6.99
CA GLY A 209 9.38 20.33 -8.11
C GLY A 209 8.06 20.90 -7.65
N THR A 210 7.01 20.60 -8.40
CA THR A 210 5.62 20.96 -8.04
C THR A 210 5.15 20.17 -6.82
N GLY A 211 4.07 20.62 -6.19
CA GLY A 211 3.50 19.99 -5.00
C GLY A 211 3.22 18.50 -5.18
N PRO A 212 3.17 17.73 -4.10
CA PRO A 212 2.88 16.32 -4.17
C PRO A 212 1.44 16.08 -4.60
N GLY A 213 1.21 15.01 -5.39
CA GLY A 213 -0.10 14.38 -5.47
C GLY A 213 -0.37 13.52 -4.23
N TYR A 214 -1.46 12.78 -4.23
CA TYR A 214 -1.78 11.82 -3.16
C TYR A 214 -1.23 10.42 -3.44
N ALA A 215 -0.86 10.16 -4.70
CA ALA A 215 -0.36 8.86 -5.14
C ALA A 215 0.95 8.49 -4.44
N SER A 216 1.08 7.25 -4.06
CA SER A 216 2.32 6.74 -3.48
C SER A 216 3.37 6.48 -4.57
N PRO A 217 4.65 6.82 -4.36
CA PRO A 217 5.71 6.52 -5.31
C PRO A 217 5.91 5.02 -5.47
N VAL A 218 6.33 4.60 -6.66
CA VAL A 218 6.64 3.19 -6.99
C VAL A 218 8.04 3.07 -7.57
N ILE A 219 8.59 1.85 -7.50
CA ILE A 219 9.81 1.48 -8.21
C ILE A 219 9.42 0.70 -9.46
N ILE A 220 10.02 1.05 -10.57
CA ILE A 220 9.94 0.30 -11.83
C ILE A 220 11.35 -0.05 -12.30
N ASP A 221 11.47 -1.14 -13.05
CA ASP A 221 12.70 -1.48 -13.78
C ASP A 221 12.46 -1.27 -15.27
N VAL A 222 13.26 -0.42 -15.89
CA VAL A 222 13.19 -0.14 -17.32
C VAL A 222 14.54 -0.45 -17.91
N ALA A 223 14.60 -1.54 -18.68
CA ALA A 223 15.84 -2.00 -19.35
C ALA A 223 17.03 -2.19 -18.37
N GLY A 224 16.76 -2.66 -17.14
CA GLY A 224 17.77 -2.88 -16.09
C GLY A 224 18.13 -1.64 -15.28
N GLU A 225 17.52 -0.48 -15.56
CA GLU A 225 17.66 0.73 -14.74
C GLU A 225 16.45 0.91 -13.83
N GLN A 226 16.72 0.92 -12.53
CA GLN A 226 15.69 1.12 -11.51
C GLN A 226 15.32 2.60 -11.39
N GLN A 227 14.05 2.92 -11.58
CA GLN A 227 13.51 4.27 -11.51
C GLN A 227 12.43 4.38 -10.44
N ILE A 228 12.39 5.53 -9.77
CA ILE A 228 11.31 5.92 -8.85
C ILE A 228 10.32 6.73 -9.68
N VAL A 229 9.07 6.28 -9.74
CA VAL A 229 8.00 7.04 -10.38
C VAL A 229 7.09 7.63 -9.32
N ALA A 230 6.87 8.93 -9.39
CA ALA A 230 5.98 9.65 -8.48
C ALA A 230 4.99 10.52 -9.27
N MET A 231 3.81 10.72 -8.69
CA MET A 231 2.83 11.67 -9.18
C MET A 231 2.93 12.95 -8.36
N THR A 232 3.11 14.07 -9.04
CA THR A 232 2.92 15.38 -8.44
C THR A 232 1.52 15.90 -8.76
N GLU A 233 1.15 17.07 -8.29
CA GLU A 233 -0.15 17.67 -8.59
C GLU A 233 -0.40 17.90 -10.09
N GLY A 234 0.65 18.03 -10.89
CA GLY A 234 0.53 18.35 -12.32
C GLY A 234 1.33 17.46 -13.26
N SER A 235 2.09 16.49 -12.74
CA SER A 235 3.04 15.72 -13.56
C SER A 235 3.26 14.32 -13.04
N ILE A 236 3.74 13.46 -13.93
CA ILE A 236 4.40 12.19 -13.61
C ILE A 236 5.91 12.45 -13.68
N VAL A 237 6.64 12.05 -12.68
CA VAL A 237 8.10 12.27 -12.59
C VAL A 237 8.80 10.93 -12.43
N GLY A 238 9.81 10.70 -13.26
CA GLY A 238 10.73 9.56 -13.14
C GLY A 238 12.08 10.02 -12.62
N LEU A 239 12.50 9.47 -11.49
CA LEU A 239 13.78 9.77 -10.85
C LEU A 239 14.66 8.51 -10.83
N SER A 240 15.98 8.71 -10.92
CA SER A 240 16.92 7.65 -10.60
C SER A 240 16.84 7.29 -9.11
N SER A 241 17.41 6.17 -8.70
CA SER A 241 17.52 5.80 -7.29
C SER A 241 18.38 6.79 -6.45
N LYS A 242 19.06 7.75 -7.11
CA LYS A 242 19.84 8.80 -6.51
C LYS A 242 19.13 10.17 -6.50
N GLY A 243 17.85 10.22 -6.89
CA GLY A 243 17.06 11.43 -6.91
C GLY A 243 17.32 12.37 -8.09
N VAL A 244 18.02 11.90 -9.12
CA VAL A 244 18.22 12.70 -10.36
C VAL A 244 16.98 12.50 -11.24
N GLU A 245 16.40 13.61 -11.71
CA GLU A 245 15.28 13.55 -12.65
C GLU A 245 15.77 12.97 -13.98
N LEU A 246 15.08 11.92 -14.41
CA LEU A 246 15.32 11.21 -15.67
C LEU A 246 14.38 11.73 -16.76
N TRP A 247 13.11 11.88 -16.40
CA TRP A 247 12.05 12.35 -17.29
C TRP A 247 10.88 12.91 -16.48
N THR A 248 10.08 13.72 -17.15
CA THR A 248 8.79 14.19 -16.64
C THR A 248 7.77 14.19 -17.76
N ALA A 249 6.51 13.91 -17.46
CA ALA A 249 5.39 14.00 -18.37
C ALA A 249 4.24 14.78 -17.72
N PRO A 250 3.62 15.71 -18.44
CA PRO A 250 2.46 16.45 -17.94
C PRO A 250 1.29 15.49 -17.64
N PHE A 251 0.70 15.66 -16.46
CA PHE A 251 -0.55 14.99 -16.07
C PHE A 251 -1.33 15.93 -15.15
N PRO A 252 -1.78 17.08 -15.71
CA PRO A 252 -2.40 18.14 -14.92
C PRO A 252 -3.79 17.72 -14.44
N ASP A 253 -4.08 18.08 -13.19
CA ASP A 253 -5.41 17.98 -12.61
C ASP A 253 -5.76 19.32 -11.94
N GLU A 254 -6.90 19.91 -12.29
CA GLU A 254 -7.33 21.23 -11.80
C GLU A 254 -7.57 21.28 -10.28
N TRP A 255 -7.86 20.11 -9.67
CA TRP A 255 -8.06 19.95 -8.23
C TRP A 255 -6.86 19.38 -7.51
N HIS A 256 -5.73 19.18 -8.23
CA HIS A 256 -4.49 18.58 -7.70
C HIS A 256 -4.69 17.15 -7.15
N GLU A 257 -5.66 16.41 -7.72
CA GLU A 257 -6.11 15.10 -7.24
C GLU A 257 -5.46 13.94 -8.00
N ASN A 258 -4.14 13.98 -8.20
CA ASN A 258 -3.39 12.82 -8.70
C ASN A 258 -3.23 11.77 -7.58
N ILE A 259 -4.26 10.92 -7.41
CA ILE A 259 -4.41 9.99 -6.29
C ILE A 259 -3.98 8.58 -6.67
N VAL A 260 -4.26 8.16 -7.92
CA VAL A 260 -4.03 6.80 -8.38
C VAL A 260 -2.53 6.53 -8.50
N THR A 261 -2.07 5.55 -7.75
CA THR A 261 -0.66 5.14 -7.85
C THR A 261 -0.41 4.47 -9.20
N PRO A 262 0.64 4.89 -9.93
CA PRO A 262 1.02 4.30 -11.19
C PRO A 262 1.31 2.80 -11.07
N ILE A 263 1.05 2.05 -12.14
CA ILE A 263 1.46 0.65 -12.24
C ILE A 263 2.38 0.45 -13.44
N TRP A 264 3.35 -0.45 -13.28
CA TRP A 264 4.26 -0.89 -14.32
C TRP A 264 3.86 -2.25 -14.83
N THR A 265 3.64 -2.38 -16.14
CA THR A 265 3.25 -3.65 -16.77
C THR A 265 4.44 -4.50 -17.24
N GLY A 266 5.67 -4.04 -16.97
CA GLY A 266 6.91 -4.58 -17.55
C GLY A 266 7.31 -3.92 -18.88
N SER A 267 6.42 -3.15 -19.48
CA SER A 267 6.67 -2.43 -20.74
C SER A 267 6.04 -1.06 -20.83
N LEU A 268 4.91 -0.83 -20.15
CA LEU A 268 4.19 0.43 -20.13
C LEU A 268 3.94 0.88 -18.70
N LEU A 269 4.07 2.18 -18.47
CA LEU A 269 3.64 2.85 -17.26
C LEU A 269 2.20 3.30 -17.45
N VAL A 270 1.29 2.79 -16.60
CA VAL A 270 -0.11 3.15 -16.63
C VAL A 270 -0.46 4.06 -15.48
N VAL A 271 -1.12 5.16 -15.78
CA VAL A 271 -1.62 6.17 -14.84
C VAL A 271 -3.08 6.45 -15.12
N SER A 272 -3.80 6.93 -14.12
CA SER A 272 -5.21 7.29 -14.27
C SER A 272 -5.57 8.46 -13.36
N GLY A 273 -6.54 9.23 -13.78
CA GLY A 273 -7.10 10.34 -13.02
C GLY A 273 -8.57 10.57 -13.37
N PRO A 274 -9.34 11.21 -12.45
CA PRO A 274 -10.79 11.33 -12.58
C PRO A 274 -11.22 12.12 -13.83
N ARG A 275 -10.44 13.11 -14.24
CA ARG A 275 -10.74 13.99 -15.37
C ARG A 275 -9.93 13.66 -16.62
N GLN A 276 -8.78 13.03 -16.45
CA GLN A 276 -7.86 12.67 -17.54
C GLN A 276 -8.22 11.36 -18.23
N GLY A 277 -8.84 10.42 -17.49
CA GLY A 277 -8.98 9.03 -17.91
C GLY A 277 -7.76 8.19 -17.57
N THR A 278 -7.59 7.09 -18.28
CA THR A 278 -6.45 6.16 -18.10
C THR A 278 -5.51 6.26 -19.27
N HIS A 279 -4.22 6.41 -19.01
CA HIS A 279 -3.16 6.59 -20.01
C HIS A 279 -2.06 5.55 -19.81
N ALA A 280 -1.37 5.20 -20.88
CA ALA A 280 -0.15 4.42 -20.81
C ALA A 280 0.98 5.10 -21.57
N TYR A 281 2.16 5.03 -20.97
CA TYR A 281 3.40 5.61 -21.50
C TYR A 281 4.45 4.53 -21.70
N SER A 282 5.12 4.57 -22.84
CA SER A 282 6.41 3.89 -23.02
C SER A 282 7.54 4.75 -22.48
N LEU A 283 8.51 4.11 -21.84
CA LEU A 283 9.70 4.76 -21.32
C LEU A 283 10.89 4.28 -22.15
N THR A 284 11.52 5.20 -22.89
CA THR A 284 12.63 4.90 -23.77
C THR A 284 13.82 5.81 -23.50
N GLN A 285 15.01 5.31 -23.78
CA GLN A 285 16.24 6.11 -23.68
C GLN A 285 16.86 6.28 -25.07
N ALA A 286 17.07 7.52 -25.47
CA ALA A 286 17.73 7.86 -26.71
C ALA A 286 18.81 8.91 -26.46
N ALA A 287 20.02 8.67 -26.97
CA ALA A 287 21.19 9.55 -26.76
C ALA A 287 21.43 9.90 -25.27
N GLY A 288 21.22 8.96 -24.36
CA GLY A 288 21.41 9.14 -22.91
C GLY A 288 20.29 9.90 -22.20
N LYS A 289 19.22 10.27 -22.89
CA LYS A 289 18.05 10.96 -22.31
C LYS A 289 16.84 10.07 -22.29
N TRP A 290 16.18 9.99 -21.13
CA TRP A 290 14.92 9.28 -20.98
C TRP A 290 13.75 10.14 -21.48
N GLN A 291 12.74 9.46 -22.02
CA GLN A 291 11.51 10.07 -22.50
C GLN A 291 10.32 9.17 -22.13
N ALA A 292 9.23 9.79 -21.69
CA ALA A 292 7.93 9.17 -21.53
C ALA A 292 7.04 9.58 -22.71
N THR A 293 6.60 8.62 -23.51
CA THR A 293 5.75 8.86 -24.68
C THR A 293 4.43 8.16 -24.52
N GLU A 294 3.31 8.89 -24.62
CA GLU A 294 1.97 8.32 -24.56
C GLU A 294 1.77 7.32 -25.70
N VAL A 295 1.35 6.10 -25.36
CA VAL A 295 1.07 5.01 -26.30
C VAL A 295 -0.42 4.91 -26.57
N TRP A 296 -1.23 4.97 -25.50
CA TRP A 296 -2.69 4.97 -25.60
C TRP A 296 -3.32 5.75 -24.47
N LYS A 297 -4.55 6.17 -24.72
CA LYS A 297 -5.43 6.84 -23.77
C LYS A 297 -6.84 6.24 -23.86
N ASN A 298 -7.43 5.96 -22.71
CA ASN A 298 -8.84 5.57 -22.59
C ASN A 298 -9.58 6.60 -21.73
N ALA A 299 -10.43 7.41 -22.35
CA ALA A 299 -11.22 8.45 -21.69
C ALA A 299 -12.51 7.90 -21.03
N GLU A 300 -12.90 6.66 -21.34
CA GLU A 300 -14.10 6.04 -20.77
C GLU A 300 -13.84 5.50 -19.36
N VAL A 301 -12.61 5.13 -19.04
CA VAL A 301 -12.21 4.61 -17.73
C VAL A 301 -11.40 5.65 -16.99
N ALA A 302 -11.97 6.16 -15.90
CA ALA A 302 -11.36 7.17 -15.03
C ALA A 302 -11.29 6.62 -13.61
N MET A 303 -10.13 6.22 -13.18
CA MET A 303 -9.90 5.77 -11.80
C MET A 303 -9.60 7.00 -10.93
N TYR A 304 -10.10 6.98 -9.69
CA TYR A 304 -9.96 8.11 -8.80
C TYR A 304 -9.22 7.74 -7.51
N MET A 305 -9.89 7.11 -6.54
CA MET A 305 -9.26 6.73 -5.26
C MET A 305 -8.82 5.27 -5.23
N SER A 306 -8.87 4.57 -6.34
CA SER A 306 -8.63 3.13 -6.45
C SER A 306 -7.45 2.85 -7.37
N SER A 307 -6.32 2.43 -6.79
CA SER A 307 -5.14 2.07 -7.59
C SER A 307 -5.31 0.68 -8.22
N PRO A 308 -5.08 0.54 -9.53
CA PRO A 308 -5.28 -0.71 -10.25
C PRO A 308 -4.22 -1.78 -9.94
N VAL A 309 -4.44 -2.99 -10.45
CA VAL A 309 -3.45 -4.08 -10.50
C VAL A 309 -3.27 -4.56 -11.93
N PHE A 310 -2.10 -5.13 -12.21
CA PHE A 310 -1.77 -5.71 -13.51
C PHE A 310 -1.54 -7.23 -13.38
N GLY A 311 -2.14 -7.99 -14.28
CA GLY A 311 -1.92 -9.43 -14.42
C GLY A 311 -2.64 -9.99 -15.64
N ASP A 312 -2.17 -11.10 -16.18
CA ASP A 312 -2.74 -11.77 -17.36
C ASP A 312 -2.83 -10.89 -18.63
N GLY A 313 -1.96 -9.87 -18.74
CA GLY A 313 -2.04 -8.88 -19.81
C GLY A 313 -3.13 -7.83 -19.64
N LEU A 314 -3.86 -7.86 -18.52
CA LEU A 314 -4.97 -6.95 -18.23
C LEU A 314 -4.65 -6.03 -17.04
N ILE A 315 -5.21 -4.83 -17.08
CA ILE A 315 -5.24 -3.87 -15.99
C ILE A 315 -6.62 -3.96 -15.37
N TYR A 316 -6.69 -4.36 -14.11
CA TYR A 316 -7.94 -4.44 -13.37
C TYR A 316 -8.04 -3.26 -12.41
N GLY A 317 -9.16 -2.57 -12.42
CA GLY A 317 -9.36 -1.38 -11.64
C GLY A 317 -10.82 -1.11 -11.27
N HIS A 318 -11.00 0.05 -10.64
CA HIS A 318 -12.31 0.60 -10.30
C HIS A 318 -12.37 2.03 -10.86
N SER A 319 -13.27 2.26 -11.80
CA SER A 319 -13.56 3.58 -12.37
C SER A 319 -14.63 4.27 -11.53
N GLU A 320 -14.49 5.57 -11.30
CA GLU A 320 -15.49 6.37 -10.55
C GLU A 320 -16.79 6.59 -11.32
N LYS A 321 -16.77 6.38 -12.64
CA LYS A 321 -17.92 6.62 -13.50
C LYS A 321 -19.12 5.75 -13.10
N ARG A 322 -20.33 6.25 -13.34
CA ARG A 322 -21.59 5.58 -13.00
C ARG A 322 -21.72 5.14 -11.55
N LYS A 323 -21.11 5.89 -10.61
CA LYS A 323 -21.06 5.57 -9.17
C LYS A 323 -20.26 4.31 -8.86
N GLY A 324 -19.18 4.11 -9.59
CA GLY A 324 -18.26 2.97 -9.46
C GLY A 324 -18.53 1.86 -10.48
N GLN A 325 -17.50 1.50 -11.23
CA GLN A 325 -17.50 0.37 -12.16
C GLN A 325 -16.22 -0.43 -11.99
N PHE A 326 -16.32 -1.74 -11.87
CA PHE A 326 -15.14 -2.60 -12.01
C PHE A 326 -14.80 -2.76 -13.49
N VAL A 327 -13.53 -2.72 -13.81
CA VAL A 327 -13.05 -2.73 -15.20
C VAL A 327 -11.86 -3.66 -15.37
N ALA A 328 -11.73 -4.21 -16.57
CA ALA A 328 -10.49 -4.80 -17.09
C ALA A 328 -10.18 -4.16 -18.43
N LEU A 329 -8.95 -3.67 -18.57
CA LEU A 329 -8.42 -3.08 -19.81
C LEU A 329 -7.29 -3.96 -20.35
N ASP A 330 -7.23 -4.14 -21.64
CA ASP A 330 -6.03 -4.66 -22.30
C ASP A 330 -4.85 -3.72 -22.03
N ALA A 331 -3.77 -4.22 -21.46
CA ALA A 331 -2.66 -3.39 -21.00
C ALA A 331 -1.85 -2.78 -22.15
N LYS A 332 -1.88 -3.36 -23.35
CA LYS A 332 -1.13 -2.89 -24.51
C LYS A 332 -1.88 -1.83 -25.31
N THR A 333 -3.21 -1.91 -25.32
CA THR A 333 -4.06 -1.09 -26.20
C THR A 333 -5.01 -0.15 -25.44
N GLY A 334 -5.24 -0.37 -24.14
CA GLY A 334 -6.21 0.35 -23.34
C GLY A 334 -7.68 0.04 -23.68
N VAL A 335 -7.93 -0.95 -24.53
CA VAL A 335 -9.30 -1.37 -24.90
C VAL A 335 -9.95 -2.05 -23.72
N ILE A 336 -11.22 -1.72 -23.47
CA ILE A 336 -12.02 -2.34 -22.41
C ILE A 336 -12.26 -3.80 -22.78
N HIS A 337 -11.78 -4.70 -21.93
CA HIS A 337 -12.03 -6.13 -22.05
C HIS A 337 -13.40 -6.48 -21.45
N TRP A 338 -13.69 -5.97 -20.25
CA TRP A 338 -15.02 -5.95 -19.65
C TRP A 338 -15.17 -4.78 -18.66
N ILE A 339 -16.41 -4.38 -18.43
CA ILE A 339 -16.78 -3.32 -17.49
C ILE A 339 -18.16 -3.63 -16.89
N THR A 340 -18.35 -3.39 -15.59
CA THR A 340 -19.67 -3.56 -14.95
C THR A 340 -20.59 -2.40 -15.26
N GLU A 341 -21.91 -2.59 -15.03
CA GLU A 341 -22.91 -1.55 -15.32
C GLU A 341 -22.73 -0.30 -14.46
N GLY A 342 -22.26 -0.43 -13.22
CA GLY A 342 -22.06 0.65 -12.26
C GLY A 342 -22.67 0.39 -10.89
N ARG A 343 -22.51 1.38 -9.97
CA ARG A 343 -22.96 1.33 -8.56
C ARG A 343 -22.19 0.35 -7.69
N GLU A 344 -20.91 0.15 -8.02
CA GLU A 344 -20.00 -0.71 -7.25
C GLU A 344 -19.33 0.04 -6.06
N GLY A 345 -19.84 1.22 -5.69
CA GLY A 345 -19.32 2.05 -4.62
C GLY A 345 -18.42 3.21 -5.10
N GLU A 346 -18.01 4.06 -4.17
CA GLU A 346 -17.15 5.22 -4.47
C GLU A 346 -15.68 4.84 -4.57
N HIS A 347 -15.29 3.74 -3.91
CA HIS A 347 -13.91 3.26 -3.84
C HIS A 347 -13.88 1.74 -3.72
N ALA A 348 -12.84 1.14 -4.29
CA ALA A 348 -12.46 -0.24 -4.01
C ALA A 348 -10.95 -0.41 -3.99
N SER A 349 -10.42 -1.07 -2.97
CA SER A 349 -9.07 -1.62 -3.03
C SER A 349 -9.08 -2.84 -3.94
N VAL A 350 -8.15 -2.88 -4.90
CA VAL A 350 -8.03 -3.97 -5.88
C VAL A 350 -6.77 -4.76 -5.60
N MET A 351 -6.94 -6.07 -5.39
CA MET A 351 -5.84 -7.00 -5.13
C MET A 351 -5.92 -8.18 -6.09
N LEU A 352 -4.76 -8.67 -6.53
CA LEU A 352 -4.66 -9.80 -7.43
C LEU A 352 -4.07 -11.00 -6.69
N THR A 353 -4.84 -12.07 -6.53
CA THR A 353 -4.37 -13.36 -6.01
C THR A 353 -4.08 -14.34 -7.17
N PRO A 354 -3.45 -15.48 -6.94
CA PRO A 354 -3.14 -16.43 -8.02
C PRO A 354 -4.34 -16.87 -8.87
N GLY A 355 -5.52 -17.01 -8.26
CA GLY A 355 -6.72 -17.49 -8.96
C GLY A 355 -7.84 -16.46 -9.09
N ASN A 356 -7.74 -15.31 -8.40
CA ASN A 356 -8.85 -14.37 -8.28
C ASN A 356 -8.37 -12.92 -8.27
N LEU A 357 -9.28 -12.03 -8.69
CA LEU A 357 -9.29 -10.62 -8.28
C LEU A 357 -10.07 -10.52 -6.97
N VAL A 358 -9.64 -9.66 -6.09
CA VAL A 358 -10.36 -9.34 -4.85
C VAL A 358 -10.56 -7.83 -4.79
N TYR A 359 -11.81 -7.41 -4.73
CA TYR A 359 -12.20 -6.04 -4.48
C TYR A 359 -12.69 -5.90 -3.05
N LEU A 360 -12.18 -4.93 -2.32
CA LEU A 360 -12.74 -4.49 -1.04
C LEU A 360 -13.33 -3.10 -1.26
N THR A 361 -14.66 -3.02 -1.35
CA THR A 361 -15.36 -1.75 -1.58
C THR A 361 -15.47 -0.92 -0.31
N ASN A 362 -15.68 0.39 -0.44
CA ASN A 362 -15.95 1.25 0.72
C ASN A 362 -17.25 0.91 1.48
N ASN A 363 -18.10 0.05 0.92
CA ASN A 363 -19.32 -0.45 1.56
C ASN A 363 -19.10 -1.74 2.37
N ALA A 364 -17.85 -2.10 2.67
CA ALA A 364 -17.44 -3.32 3.37
C ALA A 364 -17.71 -4.64 2.63
N ASP A 365 -17.96 -4.59 1.33
CA ASP A 365 -18.04 -5.78 0.49
C ASP A 365 -16.66 -6.27 0.09
N LEU A 366 -16.29 -7.49 0.45
CA LEU A 366 -15.16 -8.22 -0.11
C LEU A 366 -15.66 -9.11 -1.24
N ILE A 367 -15.34 -8.76 -2.48
CA ILE A 367 -15.83 -9.42 -3.67
C ILE A 367 -14.69 -10.18 -4.32
N VAL A 368 -14.84 -11.50 -4.43
CA VAL A 368 -13.90 -12.40 -5.09
C VAL A 368 -14.39 -12.67 -6.50
N VAL A 369 -13.58 -12.29 -7.48
CA VAL A 369 -13.91 -12.39 -8.90
C VAL A 369 -12.94 -13.35 -9.59
N ARG A 370 -13.41 -14.18 -10.48
CA ARG A 370 -12.54 -15.04 -11.30
C ARG A 370 -11.67 -14.17 -12.21
N ARG A 371 -10.36 -14.42 -12.22
CA ARG A 371 -9.44 -13.71 -13.11
C ARG A 371 -9.31 -14.40 -14.45
N GLY A 372 -8.86 -13.66 -15.47
CA GLY A 372 -8.61 -14.20 -16.81
C GLY A 372 -9.86 -14.61 -17.58
N THR A 373 -11.05 -14.20 -17.12
CA THR A 373 -12.31 -14.43 -17.82
C THR A 373 -12.62 -13.27 -18.77
N GLU A 374 -13.35 -13.56 -19.86
CA GLU A 374 -13.78 -12.53 -20.81
C GLU A 374 -14.89 -11.62 -20.28
N LYS A 375 -15.39 -11.90 -19.09
CA LYS A 375 -16.46 -11.13 -18.42
C LYS A 375 -16.23 -11.10 -16.92
N TYR A 376 -16.86 -10.12 -16.28
CA TYR A 376 -16.92 -10.03 -14.82
C TYR A 376 -17.72 -11.19 -14.24
N GLU A 377 -17.07 -12.07 -13.46
CA GLU A 377 -17.67 -13.26 -12.89
C GLU A 377 -17.37 -13.38 -11.40
N VAL A 378 -18.36 -13.07 -10.56
CA VAL A 378 -18.24 -13.14 -9.10
C VAL A 378 -18.23 -14.60 -8.65
N ALA A 379 -17.18 -15.00 -7.94
CA ALA A 379 -17.05 -16.30 -7.31
C ALA A 379 -17.62 -16.30 -5.89
N LYS A 380 -17.37 -15.24 -5.11
CA LYS A 380 -17.84 -15.07 -3.73
C LYS A 380 -18.02 -13.59 -3.40
N ARG A 381 -18.90 -13.30 -2.43
CA ARG A 381 -19.09 -11.96 -1.84
C ARG A 381 -19.27 -12.14 -0.33
N TYR A 382 -18.59 -11.30 0.44
CA TYR A 382 -18.65 -11.29 1.90
C TYR A 382 -18.87 -9.86 2.39
N ASP A 383 -19.74 -9.70 3.38
CA ASP A 383 -19.78 -8.51 4.22
C ASP A 383 -18.72 -8.69 5.32
N VAL A 384 -17.70 -7.82 5.33
CA VAL A 384 -16.50 -8.03 6.16
C VAL A 384 -16.34 -7.03 7.30
N ALA A 385 -17.17 -5.99 7.37
CA ALA A 385 -17.11 -4.96 8.39
C ALA A 385 -18.46 -4.27 8.60
N GLU A 386 -18.65 -3.67 9.76
CA GLU A 386 -19.88 -2.96 10.14
C GLU A 386 -19.87 -1.48 9.70
N SER A 387 -18.76 -0.99 9.17
CA SER A 387 -18.60 0.38 8.70
C SER A 387 -17.65 0.45 7.50
N ALA A 388 -17.52 1.66 6.90
CA ALA A 388 -16.81 1.87 5.66
C ALA A 388 -15.35 1.39 5.70
N THR A 389 -14.90 0.77 4.61
CA THR A 389 -13.56 0.22 4.41
C THR A 389 -12.85 0.94 3.27
N TRP A 390 -11.77 1.67 3.58
CA TRP A 390 -11.01 2.44 2.61
C TRP A 390 -9.56 1.94 2.44
N ALA A 391 -9.03 1.32 3.49
CA ALA A 391 -7.68 0.78 3.50
C ALA A 391 -7.57 -0.49 2.66
N SER A 392 -6.41 -0.70 2.03
CA SER A 392 -6.16 -1.96 1.33
C SER A 392 -6.09 -3.12 2.34
N PRO A 393 -6.71 -4.27 2.03
CA PRO A 393 -6.64 -5.45 2.88
C PRO A 393 -5.24 -6.05 2.90
N VAL A 394 -4.91 -6.74 3.99
CA VAL A 394 -3.68 -7.53 4.13
C VAL A 394 -4.02 -9.01 4.02
N PHE A 395 -3.21 -9.76 3.30
CA PHE A 395 -3.35 -11.20 3.10
C PHE A 395 -2.20 -11.96 3.75
N LEU A 396 -2.51 -13.00 4.54
CA LEU A 396 -1.52 -13.82 5.23
C LEU A 396 -1.98 -15.30 5.25
N GLY A 397 -1.82 -15.98 4.13
CA GLY A 397 -2.29 -17.36 3.96
C GLY A 397 -3.81 -17.42 3.95
N THR A 398 -4.41 -18.03 4.96
CA THR A 398 -5.86 -18.08 5.11
C THR A 398 -6.46 -16.83 5.74
N ASP A 399 -5.63 -15.94 6.27
CA ASP A 399 -6.09 -14.80 7.04
C ASP A 399 -6.10 -13.49 6.23
N LEU A 400 -7.04 -12.63 6.61
CA LEU A 400 -7.17 -11.28 6.10
C LEU A 400 -7.24 -10.29 7.26
N LEU A 401 -6.58 -9.14 7.11
CA LEU A 401 -6.80 -8.00 7.97
C LEU A 401 -7.57 -6.94 7.20
N ILE A 402 -8.70 -6.53 7.73
CA ILE A 402 -9.59 -5.51 7.18
C ILE A 402 -9.68 -4.36 8.17
N ARG A 403 -9.46 -3.15 7.69
CA ARG A 403 -9.65 -1.93 8.49
C ARG A 403 -10.96 -1.26 8.10
N ASP A 404 -11.82 -1.04 9.08
CA ASP A 404 -13.03 -0.26 8.94
C ASP A 404 -12.84 1.19 9.47
N ALA A 405 -13.91 1.95 9.63
CA ALA A 405 -13.84 3.36 10.00
C ALA A 405 -13.13 3.62 11.34
N SER A 406 -13.19 2.69 12.30
CA SER A 406 -12.64 2.87 13.66
C SER A 406 -11.79 1.71 14.14
N GLY A 407 -11.82 0.58 13.48
CA GLY A 407 -11.23 -0.66 13.97
C GLY A 407 -10.46 -1.46 12.94
N LEU A 408 -9.79 -2.48 13.46
CA LEU A 408 -9.08 -3.49 12.68
C LEU A 408 -9.66 -4.85 13.00
N ILE A 409 -9.95 -5.63 11.95
CA ILE A 409 -10.58 -6.94 12.01
C ILE A 409 -9.64 -7.97 11.41
N ARG A 410 -9.40 -9.08 12.11
CA ARG A 410 -8.79 -10.27 11.54
C ARG A 410 -9.86 -11.28 11.21
N LEU A 411 -9.92 -11.67 9.95
CA LEU A 411 -10.78 -12.72 9.43
C LEU A 411 -9.93 -13.90 8.98
N THR A 412 -10.51 -15.10 8.95
CA THR A 412 -9.87 -16.27 8.35
C THR A 412 -10.81 -16.99 7.37
N ALA A 413 -10.24 -17.41 6.24
CA ALA A 413 -10.84 -18.32 5.28
C ALA A 413 -10.52 -19.79 5.60
N GLY A 414 -9.73 -20.06 6.63
CA GLY A 414 -9.42 -21.41 7.13
C GLY A 414 -10.53 -21.92 8.04
N SER A 415 -10.81 -23.22 7.94
CA SER A 415 -11.72 -23.94 8.85
C SER A 415 -11.05 -24.25 10.17
#